data_78c15e8d2bf64c44881f24ae7f773a1f
#
_entry.id   78c15e8d2bf64c44881f24ae7f773a1f
#
_cell.length_a   1.000
_cell.length_b   1.000
_cell.length_c   1.000
_cell.angle_alpha   90.00
_cell.angle_beta   90.00
_cell.angle_gamma   90.00
#
_symmetry.space_group_name_H-M   'P 1'
#
loop_
_entity.id
_entity.type
_entity.pdbx_description
1 polymer ?
#
loop_
_entity_poly.entity_id
_entity_poly.type
_entity_poly.pdbx_seq_one_letter_code
_entity_poly.pdbx_strand_id
1 'polypeptide(L)'
;MKMFGSGISYLTIDLIGIWKTSDEHDFAEKRDRYLSAENPPDASFYRQLDYGRMKKTIQFIDRYLDSVTPENEMKMEIYFNQDQPAFIDDEVNTHLFNFSYADKVYAFARENGLRIRIHTIVWYWHIPRQLTEYLESRNAGDRKRLTFLFIKTYMQCLKERYPDAYSVELINEIAADPDEIRILREEGKPVYDVDDEGVRIDGWYKLLGKHYYIEVFRLAREVFGNRVKLFYNDNNEGNPEKQIIFKKVIGRIKAYEQEHSIQLIDGFGMQCHFWGSENETRAYMEEMFDHCKRLGVELQITEFDVSNHSTKMIQESIFTSFPEVAKQNGIEVFTTWGLNDIVSWLHGEEASLVDSNCDLKSFAMKYIEAFSGKYDREKRAE
;
A
#
# COMPACT_ATOMS: atom_id res chain seq x y z
N MET A 1 18.96 -5.79 0.03
CA MET A 1 18.49 -7.09 -0.54
C MET A 1 17.39 -6.77 -1.53
N LYS A 2 17.63 -7.09 -2.81
CA LYS A 2 16.62 -6.88 -3.84
C LYS A 2 15.33 -7.63 -3.53
N MET A 3 14.20 -6.98 -3.72
CA MET A 3 12.90 -7.56 -3.50
C MET A 3 11.88 -6.94 -4.47
N PHE A 4 11.31 -7.78 -5.33
CA PHE A 4 10.24 -7.43 -6.25
C PHE A 4 8.91 -7.95 -5.69
N GLY A 5 7.93 -7.08 -5.57
CA GLY A 5 6.64 -7.40 -4.97
C GLY A 5 5.47 -6.91 -5.80
N SER A 6 4.26 -7.28 -5.36
CA SER A 6 3.01 -6.77 -5.91
C SER A 6 1.96 -6.59 -4.82
N GLY A 7 1.06 -5.62 -5.02
CA GLY A 7 -0.23 -5.59 -4.36
C GLY A 7 -1.04 -6.84 -4.74
N ILE A 8 -1.73 -7.44 -3.79
CA ILE A 8 -2.57 -8.63 -4.01
C ILE A 8 -3.80 -8.59 -3.11
N SER A 9 -4.95 -8.91 -3.68
CA SER A 9 -6.19 -9.04 -2.94
C SER A 9 -6.49 -10.51 -2.56
N TYR A 10 -7.26 -10.70 -1.48
CA TYR A 10 -7.75 -12.03 -1.07
C TYR A 10 -8.56 -12.73 -2.17
N LEU A 11 -9.27 -11.96 -3.02
CA LEU A 11 -10.04 -12.52 -4.14
C LEU A 11 -9.14 -13.28 -5.11
N THR A 12 -7.99 -12.71 -5.46
CA THR A 12 -7.01 -13.40 -6.31
C THR A 12 -6.54 -14.69 -5.65
N ILE A 13 -6.30 -14.68 -4.34
CA ILE A 13 -5.83 -15.86 -3.60
C ILE A 13 -6.89 -16.96 -3.56
N ASP A 14 -8.15 -16.61 -3.30
CA ASP A 14 -9.24 -17.58 -3.31
C ASP A 14 -9.44 -18.19 -4.71
N LEU A 15 -9.30 -17.38 -5.77
CA LEU A 15 -9.34 -17.91 -7.16
C LEU A 15 -8.15 -18.82 -7.48
N ILE A 16 -6.97 -18.57 -6.92
CA ILE A 16 -5.83 -19.50 -6.99
C ILE A 16 -6.18 -20.83 -6.32
N GLY A 17 -6.83 -20.80 -5.15
CA GLY A 17 -7.31 -21.97 -4.44
C GLY A 17 -8.32 -22.78 -5.27
N ILE A 18 -9.29 -22.10 -5.89
CA ILE A 18 -10.28 -22.71 -6.79
C ILE A 18 -9.57 -23.33 -8.01
N TRP A 19 -8.61 -22.62 -8.62
CA TRP A 19 -7.85 -23.12 -9.77
C TRP A 19 -7.08 -24.40 -9.44
N LYS A 20 -6.41 -24.47 -8.27
CA LYS A 20 -5.65 -25.65 -7.81
C LYS A 20 -6.52 -26.90 -7.66
N THR A 21 -7.85 -26.74 -7.47
CA THR A 21 -8.82 -27.84 -7.28
C THR A 21 -9.77 -28.01 -8.45
N SER A 22 -9.49 -27.40 -9.60
CA SER A 22 -10.30 -27.39 -10.82
C SER A 22 -9.50 -27.89 -12.01
N ASP A 23 -10.21 -28.31 -13.04
CA ASP A 23 -9.68 -28.43 -14.40
C ASP A 23 -10.17 -27.25 -15.28
N GLU A 24 -9.77 -27.27 -16.55
CA GLU A 24 -10.14 -26.21 -17.50
C GLU A 24 -11.65 -26.11 -17.71
N HIS A 25 -12.39 -27.22 -17.57
CA HIS A 25 -13.82 -27.28 -17.85
C HIS A 25 -14.67 -26.75 -16.70
N ASP A 26 -14.29 -27.01 -15.45
CA ASP A 26 -15.11 -26.67 -14.28
C ASP A 26 -14.68 -25.37 -13.57
N PHE A 27 -13.52 -24.83 -13.90
CA PHE A 27 -13.00 -23.62 -13.25
C PHE A 27 -13.93 -22.42 -13.37
N ALA A 28 -14.45 -22.15 -14.58
CA ALA A 28 -15.30 -20.99 -14.82
C ALA A 28 -16.59 -21.04 -13.98
N GLU A 29 -17.23 -22.21 -13.87
CA GLU A 29 -18.42 -22.38 -13.03
C GLU A 29 -18.12 -22.17 -11.56
N LYS A 30 -17.04 -22.76 -11.05
CA LYS A 30 -16.64 -22.61 -9.63
C LYS A 30 -16.26 -21.17 -9.29
N ARG A 31 -15.50 -20.48 -10.17
CA ARG A 31 -15.17 -19.06 -10.06
C ARG A 31 -16.43 -18.21 -9.97
N ASP A 32 -17.37 -18.39 -10.93
CA ASP A 32 -18.56 -17.54 -11.00
C ASP A 32 -19.50 -17.79 -9.82
N ARG A 33 -19.57 -19.03 -9.33
CA ARG A 33 -20.30 -19.38 -8.11
C ARG A 33 -19.70 -18.68 -6.89
N TYR A 34 -18.37 -18.71 -6.76
CA TYR A 34 -17.65 -18.04 -5.67
C TYR A 34 -17.86 -16.52 -5.71
N LEU A 35 -17.61 -15.89 -6.86
CA LEU A 35 -17.77 -14.43 -7.02
C LEU A 35 -19.23 -13.97 -6.83
N SER A 36 -20.21 -14.82 -7.12
CA SER A 36 -21.62 -14.51 -6.86
C SER A 36 -21.98 -14.63 -5.38
N ALA A 37 -21.31 -15.49 -4.63
CA ALA A 37 -21.51 -15.63 -3.19
C ALA A 37 -20.83 -14.51 -2.38
N GLU A 38 -19.60 -14.16 -2.73
CA GLU A 38 -18.84 -13.06 -2.10
C GLU A 38 -19.38 -11.69 -2.51
N ASN A 39 -19.93 -11.58 -3.73
CA ASN A 39 -20.46 -10.34 -4.33
C ASN A 39 -19.53 -9.11 -4.18
N PRO A 40 -18.24 -9.22 -4.51
CA PRO A 40 -17.34 -8.08 -4.41
C PRO A 40 -17.67 -7.02 -5.48
N PRO A 41 -17.39 -5.72 -5.22
CA PRO A 41 -17.62 -4.64 -6.17
C PRO A 41 -17.01 -4.92 -7.56
N ASP A 42 -15.82 -5.52 -7.58
CA ASP A 42 -15.03 -5.75 -8.78
C ASP A 42 -15.23 -7.14 -9.42
N ALA A 43 -16.28 -7.86 -9.04
CA ALA A 43 -16.54 -9.22 -9.52
C ALA A 43 -16.47 -9.37 -11.05
N SER A 44 -16.91 -8.33 -11.80
CA SER A 44 -16.90 -8.33 -13.27
C SER A 44 -15.49 -8.45 -13.87
N PHE A 45 -14.48 -7.87 -13.23
CA PHE A 45 -13.09 -7.95 -13.64
C PHE A 45 -12.52 -9.33 -13.33
N TYR A 46 -12.74 -9.84 -12.13
CA TYR A 46 -12.28 -11.18 -11.73
C TYR A 46 -12.90 -12.31 -12.58
N ARG A 47 -14.11 -12.12 -13.13
CA ARG A 47 -14.71 -13.09 -14.09
C ARG A 47 -13.94 -13.19 -15.40
N GLN A 48 -13.09 -12.25 -15.74
CA GLN A 48 -12.22 -12.32 -16.93
C GLN A 48 -11.02 -13.27 -16.74
N LEU A 49 -10.69 -13.63 -15.49
CA LEU A 49 -9.61 -14.58 -15.19
C LEU A 49 -10.09 -16.01 -15.50
N ASP A 50 -9.86 -16.48 -16.71
CA ASP A 50 -10.07 -17.88 -17.10
C ASP A 50 -8.95 -18.79 -16.55
N TYR A 51 -9.07 -20.10 -16.79
CA TYR A 51 -8.12 -21.10 -16.32
C TYR A 51 -6.68 -20.84 -16.79
N GLY A 52 -6.52 -20.47 -18.06
CA GLY A 52 -5.22 -20.17 -18.67
C GLY A 52 -4.58 -18.91 -18.09
N ARG A 53 -5.36 -17.84 -17.89
CA ARG A 53 -4.91 -16.59 -17.26
C ARG A 53 -4.52 -16.81 -15.80
N MET A 54 -5.30 -17.60 -15.05
CA MET A 54 -4.93 -17.95 -13.67
C MET A 54 -3.62 -18.74 -13.62
N LYS A 55 -3.40 -19.69 -14.53
CA LYS A 55 -2.12 -20.41 -14.64
C LYS A 55 -0.95 -19.46 -14.83
N LYS A 56 -1.06 -18.50 -15.74
CA LYS A 56 -0.02 -17.49 -15.99
C LYS A 56 0.22 -16.59 -14.77
N THR A 57 -0.86 -16.16 -14.10
CA THR A 57 -0.77 -15.35 -12.87
C THR A 57 0.00 -16.09 -11.78
N ILE A 58 -0.29 -17.38 -11.56
CA ILE A 58 0.43 -18.21 -10.59
C ILE A 58 1.90 -18.34 -10.98
N GLN A 59 2.19 -18.61 -12.24
CA GLN A 59 3.57 -18.71 -12.74
C GLN A 59 4.35 -17.41 -12.55
N PHE A 60 3.70 -16.24 -12.73
CA PHE A 60 4.31 -14.94 -12.47
C PHE A 60 4.66 -14.77 -10.99
N ILE A 61 3.73 -15.09 -10.09
CA ILE A 61 3.94 -15.01 -8.64
C ILE A 61 5.10 -15.94 -8.23
N ASP A 62 5.02 -17.20 -8.60
CA ASP A 62 5.99 -18.22 -8.18
C ASP A 62 7.41 -17.91 -8.67
N ARG A 63 7.53 -17.40 -9.89
CA ARG A 63 8.81 -17.21 -10.54
C ARG A 63 9.48 -15.89 -10.18
N TYR A 64 8.73 -14.83 -9.97
CA TYR A 64 9.29 -13.49 -9.92
C TYR A 64 9.06 -12.73 -8.63
N LEU A 65 7.98 -12.99 -7.88
CA LEU A 65 7.69 -12.21 -6.68
C LEU A 65 8.48 -12.69 -5.46
N ASP A 66 9.09 -11.77 -4.75
CA ASP A 66 9.73 -11.96 -3.45
C ASP A 66 8.82 -11.55 -2.28
N SER A 67 7.82 -10.68 -2.55
CA SER A 67 6.91 -10.17 -1.53
C SER A 67 5.52 -9.84 -2.08
N VAL A 68 4.55 -9.75 -1.17
CA VAL A 68 3.20 -9.27 -1.46
C VAL A 68 2.78 -8.23 -0.43
N THR A 69 1.90 -7.32 -0.86
CA THR A 69 1.24 -6.32 -0.02
C THR A 69 -0.26 -6.50 -0.14
N PRO A 70 -1.00 -6.76 0.96
CA PRO A 70 -2.46 -6.77 0.92
C PRO A 70 -2.99 -5.42 0.48
N GLU A 71 -3.83 -5.39 -0.56
CA GLU A 71 -4.32 -4.12 -1.12
C GLU A 71 -5.27 -3.39 -0.16
N ASN A 72 -6.16 -4.13 0.51
CA ASN A 72 -7.17 -3.56 1.39
C ASN A 72 -7.34 -4.29 2.72
N GLU A 73 -6.86 -5.51 2.83
CA GLU A 73 -7.21 -6.48 3.88
C GLU A 73 -6.66 -6.10 5.26
N MET A 74 -5.65 -5.21 5.31
CA MET A 74 -5.04 -4.70 6.55
C MET A 74 -5.33 -3.21 6.79
N LYS A 75 -6.17 -2.57 5.98
CA LYS A 75 -6.64 -1.20 6.23
C LYS A 75 -7.71 -1.21 7.30
N MET A 76 -7.64 -0.27 8.24
CA MET A 76 -8.68 -0.15 9.27
C MET A 76 -10.05 0.08 8.63
N GLU A 77 -11.11 -0.42 9.25
CA GLU A 77 -12.51 -0.25 8.88
C GLU A 77 -13.01 -1.17 7.75
N ILE A 78 -12.28 -1.38 6.64
CA ILE A 78 -12.81 -2.04 5.43
C ILE A 78 -13.47 -3.39 5.75
N TYR A 79 -12.81 -4.22 6.55
CA TYR A 79 -13.30 -5.55 6.90
C TYR A 79 -13.67 -5.70 8.37
N PHE A 80 -13.86 -4.61 9.09
CA PHE A 80 -14.26 -4.65 10.49
C PHE A 80 -15.68 -5.23 10.67
N ASN A 81 -15.90 -5.92 11.78
CA ASN A 81 -17.21 -6.47 12.14
C ASN A 81 -18.16 -5.33 12.51
N GLN A 82 -19.05 -4.98 11.58
CA GLN A 82 -19.89 -3.78 11.68
C GLN A 82 -20.84 -3.77 12.90
N ASP A 83 -21.17 -4.93 13.44
CA ASP A 83 -22.04 -5.08 14.62
C ASP A 83 -21.30 -4.96 15.95
N GLN A 84 -19.97 -4.80 15.93
CA GLN A 84 -19.14 -4.72 17.12
C GLN A 84 -18.82 -3.25 17.47
N PRO A 85 -18.94 -2.85 18.76
CA PRO A 85 -18.49 -1.53 19.20
C PRO A 85 -16.95 -1.46 19.25
N ALA A 86 -16.41 -0.24 19.15
CA ALA A 86 -14.96 -0.04 19.25
C ALA A 86 -14.40 -0.30 20.66
N PHE A 87 -15.21 -0.04 21.70
CA PHE A 87 -14.82 -0.19 23.09
C PHE A 87 -15.93 -0.85 23.91
N ILE A 88 -15.51 -1.59 24.94
CA ILE A 88 -16.35 -2.10 26.04
C ILE A 88 -15.66 -1.68 27.32
N ASP A 89 -16.35 -0.91 28.17
CA ASP A 89 -15.82 -0.39 29.46
C ASP A 89 -14.44 0.32 29.31
N ASP A 90 -14.29 1.17 28.28
CA ASP A 90 -13.07 1.88 27.90
C ASP A 90 -11.88 0.98 27.50
N GLU A 91 -12.10 -0.33 27.33
CA GLU A 91 -11.14 -1.26 26.71
C GLU A 91 -11.45 -1.47 25.24
N VAL A 92 -10.42 -1.57 24.40
CA VAL A 92 -10.60 -1.79 22.95
C VAL A 92 -11.20 -3.18 22.71
N ASN A 93 -12.34 -3.22 22.04
CA ASN A 93 -12.98 -4.46 21.65
C ASN A 93 -12.30 -5.07 20.41
N THR A 94 -11.40 -6.01 20.62
CA THR A 94 -10.67 -6.67 19.53
C THR A 94 -11.54 -7.54 18.62
N HIS A 95 -12.77 -7.90 19.04
CA HIS A 95 -13.74 -8.58 18.17
C HIS A 95 -14.26 -7.69 17.04
N LEU A 96 -14.04 -6.37 17.11
CA LEU A 96 -14.28 -5.47 16.01
C LEU A 96 -13.36 -5.79 14.80
N PHE A 97 -12.12 -6.19 15.06
CA PHE A 97 -11.10 -6.42 14.04
C PHE A 97 -11.31 -7.77 13.35
N ASN A 98 -11.73 -7.74 12.10
CA ASN A 98 -11.85 -8.96 11.30
C ASN A 98 -10.62 -9.11 10.39
N PHE A 99 -9.79 -10.08 10.70
CA PHE A 99 -8.56 -10.37 9.94
C PHE A 99 -8.70 -11.55 8.98
N SER A 100 -9.91 -12.12 8.80
CA SER A 100 -10.09 -13.34 8.00
C SER A 100 -9.55 -13.23 6.58
N TYR A 101 -9.67 -12.06 5.95
CA TYR A 101 -9.15 -11.81 4.61
C TYR A 101 -7.64 -11.57 4.60
N ALA A 102 -7.12 -10.83 5.57
CA ALA A 102 -5.69 -10.63 5.74
C ALA A 102 -4.95 -11.94 6.07
N ASP A 103 -5.58 -12.83 6.88
CA ASP A 103 -5.07 -14.15 7.20
C ASP A 103 -4.89 -15.02 5.93
N LYS A 104 -5.80 -14.91 4.94
CA LYS A 104 -5.65 -15.60 3.64
C LYS A 104 -4.42 -15.11 2.88
N VAL A 105 -4.21 -13.80 2.82
CA VAL A 105 -3.02 -13.20 2.16
C VAL A 105 -1.74 -13.63 2.86
N TYR A 106 -1.75 -13.62 4.20
CA TYR A 106 -0.58 -14.04 4.98
C TYR A 106 -0.26 -15.52 4.83
N ALA A 107 -1.28 -16.39 4.90
CA ALA A 107 -1.11 -17.84 4.70
C ALA A 107 -0.53 -18.13 3.31
N PHE A 108 -1.09 -17.51 2.27
CA PHE A 108 -0.58 -17.61 0.90
C PHE A 108 0.87 -17.16 0.78
N ALA A 109 1.23 -16.02 1.39
CA ALA A 109 2.60 -15.52 1.38
C ALA A 109 3.56 -16.54 2.02
N ARG A 110 3.19 -17.09 3.18
CA ARG A 110 3.96 -18.10 3.89
C ARG A 110 4.17 -19.39 3.08
N GLU A 111 3.08 -19.92 2.50
CA GLU A 111 3.10 -21.14 1.69
C GLU A 111 4.02 -21.02 0.45
N ASN A 112 4.09 -19.81 -0.12
CA ASN A 112 4.87 -19.55 -1.33
C ASN A 112 6.24 -18.88 -1.06
N GLY A 113 6.67 -18.81 0.20
CA GLY A 113 7.95 -18.22 0.59
C GLY A 113 8.09 -16.74 0.26
N LEU A 114 6.96 -16.02 0.23
CA LEU A 114 6.88 -14.58 0.00
C LEU A 114 6.95 -13.82 1.32
N ARG A 115 7.55 -12.64 1.31
CA ARG A 115 7.53 -11.72 2.44
C ARG A 115 6.26 -10.88 2.39
N ILE A 116 5.79 -10.41 3.53
CA ILE A 116 4.59 -9.58 3.62
C ILE A 116 4.92 -8.19 4.17
N ARG A 117 4.31 -7.16 3.57
CA ARG A 117 4.27 -5.79 4.03
C ARG A 117 2.89 -5.52 4.63
N ILE A 118 2.83 -4.89 5.79
CA ILE A 118 1.58 -4.40 6.37
C ILE A 118 1.26 -3.02 5.78
N HIS A 119 0.14 -2.91 5.10
CA HIS A 119 -0.39 -1.70 4.47
C HIS A 119 -1.87 -1.55 4.86
N THR A 120 -2.29 -0.53 5.52
CA THR A 120 -1.62 0.55 6.23
C THR A 120 -2.35 0.81 7.55
N ILE A 121 -1.69 1.45 8.53
CA ILE A 121 -2.30 1.64 9.86
C ILE A 121 -3.21 2.87 9.88
N VAL A 122 -2.65 4.06 9.57
CA VAL A 122 -3.38 5.34 9.61
C VAL A 122 -3.47 5.91 8.21
N TRP A 123 -4.69 6.04 7.72
CA TRP A 123 -4.98 6.62 6.42
C TRP A 123 -6.27 7.44 6.48
N TYR A 124 -6.30 8.63 5.89
CA TYR A 124 -7.41 9.59 5.99
C TYR A 124 -8.74 9.07 5.41
N TRP A 125 -8.69 8.11 4.47
CA TRP A 125 -9.87 7.47 3.89
C TRP A 125 -10.57 6.50 4.84
N HIS A 126 -9.84 5.91 5.81
CA HIS A 126 -10.33 4.83 6.65
C HIS A 126 -10.19 5.16 8.15
N ILE A 127 -11.24 5.77 8.70
CA ILE A 127 -11.37 6.06 10.12
C ILE A 127 -12.60 5.28 10.62
N PRO A 128 -12.43 4.28 11.50
CA PRO A 128 -13.54 3.43 11.89
C PRO A 128 -14.71 4.21 12.44
N ARG A 129 -15.90 4.03 11.84
CA ARG A 129 -17.14 4.67 12.27
C ARG A 129 -17.43 4.37 13.75
N GLN A 130 -17.25 3.14 14.18
CA GLN A 130 -17.48 2.71 15.57
C GLN A 130 -16.55 3.45 16.56
N LEU A 131 -15.32 3.79 16.13
CA LEU A 131 -14.40 4.60 16.92
C LEU A 131 -14.93 6.03 17.08
N THR A 132 -15.30 6.67 15.97
CA THR A 132 -15.80 8.06 15.99
C THR A 132 -17.09 8.20 16.79
N GLU A 133 -18.05 7.30 16.60
CA GLU A 133 -19.30 7.25 17.37
C GLU A 133 -19.06 7.11 18.88
N TYR A 134 -18.15 6.21 19.29
CA TYR A 134 -17.81 6.05 20.70
C TYR A 134 -17.21 7.31 21.32
N LEU A 135 -16.42 8.04 20.54
CA LEU A 135 -15.70 9.22 21.01
C LEU A 135 -16.53 10.51 21.02
N GLU A 136 -17.71 10.55 20.38
CA GLU A 136 -18.52 11.77 20.24
C GLU A 136 -18.81 12.46 21.59
N SER A 137 -19.16 11.67 22.63
CA SER A 137 -19.50 12.16 23.97
C SER A 137 -18.29 12.44 24.88
N ARG A 138 -17.09 12.13 24.42
CA ARG A 138 -15.86 12.23 25.24
C ARG A 138 -15.21 13.62 25.12
N ASN A 139 -14.54 14.07 26.19
CA ASN A 139 -13.73 15.28 26.14
C ASN A 139 -12.47 15.08 25.25
N ALA A 140 -11.82 16.16 24.86
CA ALA A 140 -10.69 16.13 23.93
C ALA A 140 -9.50 15.26 24.44
N GLY A 141 -9.22 15.27 25.74
CA GLY A 141 -8.14 14.46 26.32
C GLY A 141 -8.44 12.96 26.23
N ASP A 142 -9.67 12.55 26.57
CA ASP A 142 -10.09 11.17 26.45
C ASP A 142 -10.18 10.71 25.00
N ARG A 143 -10.67 11.54 24.07
CA ARG A 143 -10.66 11.23 22.65
C ARG A 143 -9.25 10.88 22.18
N LYS A 144 -8.28 11.73 22.48
CA LYS A 144 -6.89 11.53 22.08
C LYS A 144 -6.30 10.25 22.69
N ARG A 145 -6.47 10.05 23.99
CA ARG A 145 -5.96 8.88 24.73
C ARG A 145 -6.56 7.57 24.18
N LEU A 146 -7.88 7.52 24.00
CA LEU A 146 -8.60 6.34 23.53
C LEU A 146 -8.27 6.04 22.06
N THR A 147 -8.11 7.07 21.22
CA THR A 147 -7.70 6.87 19.82
C THR A 147 -6.31 6.26 19.73
N PHE A 148 -5.33 6.75 20.52
CA PHE A 148 -4.00 6.12 20.55
C PHE A 148 -4.04 4.69 21.11
N LEU A 149 -4.86 4.44 22.12
CA LEU A 149 -5.07 3.08 22.63
C LEU A 149 -5.63 2.15 21.56
N PHE A 150 -6.61 2.61 20.78
CA PHE A 150 -7.19 1.86 19.66
C PHE A 150 -6.14 1.51 18.60
N ILE A 151 -5.38 2.51 18.13
CA ILE A 151 -4.31 2.31 17.15
C ILE A 151 -3.26 1.33 17.68
N LYS A 152 -2.83 1.49 18.92
CA LYS A 152 -1.85 0.58 19.55
C LYS A 152 -2.35 -0.86 19.62
N THR A 153 -3.60 -1.05 20.05
CA THR A 153 -4.20 -2.38 20.13
C THR A 153 -4.32 -3.03 18.75
N TYR A 154 -4.72 -2.25 17.73
CA TYR A 154 -4.75 -2.75 16.35
C TYR A 154 -3.35 -3.22 15.89
N MET A 155 -2.31 -2.40 16.11
CA MET A 155 -0.93 -2.77 15.80
C MET A 155 -0.47 -4.04 16.56
N GLN A 156 -0.87 -4.20 17.82
CA GLN A 156 -0.58 -5.41 18.62
C GLN A 156 -1.21 -6.66 17.99
N CYS A 157 -2.48 -6.58 17.59
CA CYS A 157 -3.16 -7.68 16.90
C CYS A 157 -2.47 -8.03 15.57
N LEU A 158 -2.05 -7.03 14.78
CA LEU A 158 -1.30 -7.28 13.53
C LEU A 158 0.06 -7.93 13.80
N LYS A 159 0.78 -7.46 14.84
CA LYS A 159 2.08 -8.02 15.22
C LYS A 159 1.99 -9.49 15.65
N GLU A 160 0.96 -9.84 16.41
CA GLU A 160 0.73 -11.21 16.89
C GLU A 160 0.37 -12.15 15.74
N ARG A 161 -0.49 -11.67 14.81
CA ARG A 161 -0.95 -12.47 13.66
C ARG A 161 0.10 -12.60 12.56
N TYR A 162 0.88 -11.55 12.30
CA TYR A 162 1.81 -11.46 11.17
C TYR A 162 3.24 -11.18 11.64
N PRO A 163 3.81 -12.09 12.47
CA PRO A 163 5.10 -11.86 13.14
C PRO A 163 6.29 -11.74 12.18
N ASP A 164 6.15 -12.24 10.95
CA ASP A 164 7.20 -12.23 9.92
C ASP A 164 7.10 -11.05 8.95
N ALA A 165 6.16 -10.12 9.19
CA ALA A 165 6.07 -8.91 8.38
C ALA A 165 7.41 -8.15 8.41
N TYR A 166 7.93 -7.78 7.23
CA TYR A 166 9.23 -7.13 7.13
C TYR A 166 9.16 -5.62 7.27
N SER A 167 8.00 -5.05 6.97
CA SER A 167 7.74 -3.61 7.08
C SER A 167 6.28 -3.31 7.36
N VAL A 168 6.04 -2.14 7.92
CA VAL A 168 4.71 -1.58 8.19
C VAL A 168 4.67 -0.15 7.67
N GLU A 169 3.67 0.17 6.89
CA GLU A 169 3.31 1.54 6.53
C GLU A 169 2.38 2.09 7.60
N LEU A 170 2.94 2.97 8.44
CA LEU A 170 2.23 3.48 9.61
C LEU A 170 1.28 4.61 9.27
N ILE A 171 1.77 5.51 8.43
CA ILE A 171 1.07 6.72 8.02
C ILE A 171 1.02 6.72 6.50
N ASN A 172 -0.18 6.87 5.95
CA ASN A 172 -0.40 6.93 4.51
C ASN A 172 -1.04 8.27 4.12
N GLU A 173 -0.45 8.97 3.14
CA GLU A 173 -1.01 10.13 2.45
C GLU A 173 -1.44 11.29 3.36
N ILE A 174 -0.63 11.63 4.35
CA ILE A 174 -0.95 12.76 5.25
C ILE A 174 -0.58 14.12 4.65
N ALA A 175 0.28 14.16 3.63
CA ALA A 175 0.57 15.41 2.93
C ALA A 175 -0.64 15.85 2.11
N ALA A 176 -1.02 17.12 2.21
CA ALA A 176 -2.02 17.70 1.33
C ALA A 176 -1.52 17.62 -0.12
N ASP A 177 -2.41 17.22 -1.04
CA ASP A 177 -2.09 17.13 -2.46
C ASP A 177 -2.62 18.36 -3.20
N PRO A 178 -1.74 19.24 -3.73
CA PRO A 178 -2.16 20.44 -4.44
C PRO A 178 -2.96 20.13 -5.71
N ASP A 179 -2.64 19.04 -6.39
CA ASP A 179 -3.35 18.62 -7.60
C ASP A 179 -4.75 18.10 -7.28
N GLU A 180 -4.88 17.29 -6.23
CA GLU A 180 -6.20 16.85 -5.73
C GLU A 180 -7.05 18.05 -5.28
N ILE A 181 -6.47 18.99 -4.53
CA ILE A 181 -7.16 20.21 -4.09
C ILE A 181 -7.65 21.01 -5.29
N ARG A 182 -6.84 21.14 -6.34
CA ARG A 182 -7.21 21.82 -7.57
C ARG A 182 -8.38 21.11 -8.26
N ILE A 183 -8.29 19.79 -8.43
CA ILE A 183 -9.34 18.97 -9.04
C ILE A 183 -10.68 19.09 -8.28
N LEU A 184 -10.64 18.94 -6.95
CA LEU A 184 -11.84 19.07 -6.11
C LEU A 184 -12.49 20.45 -6.27
N ARG A 185 -11.71 21.54 -6.36
CA ARG A 185 -12.22 22.89 -6.62
C ARG A 185 -12.87 23.04 -7.99
N GLU A 186 -12.22 22.50 -9.03
CA GLU A 186 -12.72 22.53 -10.40
C GLU A 186 -14.04 21.76 -10.54
N GLU A 187 -14.19 20.67 -9.78
CA GLU A 187 -15.41 19.85 -9.74
C GLU A 187 -16.48 20.39 -8.78
N GLY A 188 -16.21 21.48 -8.05
CA GLY A 188 -17.12 22.03 -7.05
C GLY A 188 -17.34 21.13 -5.83
N LYS A 189 -16.43 20.22 -5.57
CA LYS A 189 -16.45 19.31 -4.41
C LYS A 189 -15.86 19.98 -3.16
N PRO A 190 -16.25 19.55 -1.95
CA PRO A 190 -15.63 20.02 -0.72
C PRO A 190 -14.12 19.74 -0.71
N VAL A 191 -13.34 20.75 -0.36
CA VAL A 191 -11.90 20.65 -0.16
C VAL A 191 -11.64 20.48 1.34
N TYR A 192 -10.71 19.59 1.68
CA TYR A 192 -10.28 19.41 3.07
C TYR A 192 -9.39 20.56 3.54
N ASP A 193 -9.38 20.78 4.85
CA ASP A 193 -8.52 21.78 5.48
C ASP A 193 -7.06 21.27 5.57
N VAL A 194 -6.11 22.21 5.60
CA VAL A 194 -4.68 21.97 5.65
C VAL A 194 -4.07 22.82 6.75
N ASP A 195 -3.14 22.27 7.51
CA ASP A 195 -2.43 23.01 8.53
C ASP A 195 -1.28 23.89 7.96
N ASP A 196 -0.61 24.66 8.80
CA ASP A 196 0.51 25.54 8.43
C ASP A 196 1.78 24.79 7.96
N GLU A 197 1.84 23.48 8.10
CA GLU A 197 2.92 22.62 7.60
C GLU A 197 2.55 21.87 6.32
N GLY A 198 1.29 21.96 5.88
CA GLY A 198 0.78 21.29 4.69
C GLY A 198 0.17 19.91 4.96
N VAL A 199 -0.02 19.55 6.22
CA VAL A 199 -0.64 18.27 6.63
C VAL A 199 -2.16 18.38 6.54
N ARG A 200 -2.82 17.32 6.03
CA ARG A 200 -4.28 17.22 5.98
C ARG A 200 -4.88 17.32 7.39
N ILE A 201 -5.90 18.17 7.57
CA ILE A 201 -6.72 18.20 8.78
C ILE A 201 -7.89 17.22 8.60
N ASP A 202 -7.56 15.94 8.57
CA ASP A 202 -8.50 14.83 8.46
C ASP A 202 -9.12 14.45 9.81
N GLY A 203 -9.84 13.32 9.84
CA GLY A 203 -10.43 12.81 11.08
C GLY A 203 -9.38 12.37 12.11
N TRP A 204 -8.26 11.76 11.68
CA TRP A 204 -7.17 11.40 12.59
C TRP A 204 -6.51 12.64 13.20
N TYR A 205 -6.23 13.66 12.38
CA TYR A 205 -5.72 14.94 12.87
C TYR A 205 -6.67 15.59 13.89
N LYS A 206 -7.98 15.59 13.61
CA LYS A 206 -9.01 16.16 14.52
C LYS A 206 -9.11 15.41 15.85
N LEU A 207 -8.89 14.09 15.85
CA LEU A 207 -8.90 13.27 17.06
C LEU A 207 -7.59 13.37 17.86
N LEU A 208 -6.45 13.41 17.18
CA LEU A 208 -5.13 13.22 17.78
C LEU A 208 -4.33 14.53 17.93
N GLY A 209 -4.64 15.53 17.11
CA GLY A 209 -3.98 16.84 17.10
C GLY A 209 -2.75 16.88 16.20
N LYS A 210 -2.19 18.08 16.04
CA LYS A 210 -1.00 18.32 15.21
C LYS A 210 0.17 17.42 15.62
N HIS A 211 0.94 16.96 14.63
CA HIS A 211 2.11 16.08 14.78
C HIS A 211 1.79 14.68 15.39
N TYR A 212 0.54 14.24 15.34
CA TYR A 212 0.10 12.95 15.88
C TYR A 212 0.91 11.76 15.35
N TYR A 213 1.42 11.87 14.15
CA TYR A 213 2.21 10.84 13.49
C TYR A 213 3.49 10.49 14.27
N ILE A 214 4.09 11.43 15.02
CA ILE A 214 5.25 11.13 15.87
C ILE A 214 4.88 10.10 16.94
N GLU A 215 3.73 10.29 17.60
CA GLU A 215 3.25 9.34 18.61
C GLU A 215 2.85 8.01 18.00
N VAL A 216 2.28 8.00 16.78
CA VAL A 216 1.99 6.75 16.06
C VAL A 216 3.28 5.96 15.80
N PHE A 217 4.35 6.63 15.33
CA PHE A 217 5.66 6.00 15.14
C PHE A 217 6.25 5.48 16.46
N ARG A 218 6.12 6.26 17.56
CA ARG A 218 6.58 5.85 18.89
C ARG A 218 5.88 4.59 19.38
N LEU A 219 4.55 4.55 19.30
CA LEU A 219 3.75 3.37 19.67
C LEU A 219 4.07 2.18 18.78
N ALA A 220 4.26 2.40 17.49
CA ALA A 220 4.63 1.34 16.57
C ALA A 220 6.02 0.75 16.88
N ARG A 221 6.99 1.61 17.21
CA ARG A 221 8.33 1.13 17.61
C ARG A 221 8.26 0.30 18.91
N GLU A 222 7.42 0.70 19.86
CA GLU A 222 7.14 -0.08 21.08
C GLU A 222 6.53 -1.46 20.73
N VAL A 223 5.56 -1.52 19.80
CA VAL A 223 4.88 -2.75 19.42
C VAL A 223 5.75 -3.65 18.54
N PHE A 224 6.26 -3.13 17.42
CA PHE A 224 6.96 -3.94 16.41
C PHE A 224 8.45 -4.14 16.71
N GLY A 225 9.05 -3.32 17.58
CA GLY A 225 10.48 -3.36 17.88
C GLY A 225 11.34 -2.92 16.67
N ASN A 226 12.64 -3.23 16.72
CA ASN A 226 13.62 -2.77 15.72
C ASN A 226 13.79 -3.70 14.50
N ARG A 227 13.12 -4.86 14.49
CA ARG A 227 13.26 -5.83 13.39
C ARG A 227 12.35 -5.51 12.21
N VAL A 228 11.22 -4.88 12.49
CA VAL A 228 10.24 -4.48 11.48
C VAL A 228 10.52 -3.04 11.09
N LYS A 229 10.63 -2.79 9.80
CA LYS A 229 10.86 -1.43 9.29
C LYS A 229 9.57 -0.62 9.29
N LEU A 230 9.63 0.62 9.75
CA LEU A 230 8.50 1.53 9.88
C LEU A 230 8.58 2.64 8.83
N PHE A 231 7.53 2.76 8.02
CA PHE A 231 7.48 3.66 6.86
C PHE A 231 6.38 4.72 7.00
N TYR A 232 6.67 5.91 6.52
CA TYR A 232 5.69 6.86 6.03
C TYR A 232 5.54 6.65 4.53
N ASN A 233 4.32 6.49 4.02
CA ASN A 233 4.00 6.23 2.63
C ASN A 233 3.17 7.37 2.05
N ASP A 234 3.50 7.85 0.86
CA ASP A 234 2.73 8.91 0.20
C ASP A 234 2.89 8.84 -1.33
N ASN A 235 2.07 9.61 -2.04
CA ASN A 235 2.01 9.68 -3.50
C ASN A 235 2.47 11.04 -4.03
N ASN A 236 2.48 11.16 -5.37
CA ASN A 236 2.78 12.41 -6.09
C ASN A 236 4.11 13.03 -5.66
N GLU A 237 5.13 12.18 -5.52
CA GLU A 237 6.44 12.51 -4.96
C GLU A 237 7.22 13.51 -5.81
N GLY A 238 6.87 13.65 -7.08
CA GLY A 238 7.44 14.65 -7.97
C GLY A 238 6.89 16.06 -7.78
N ASN A 239 5.79 16.24 -7.04
CA ASN A 239 5.19 17.54 -6.80
C ASN A 239 6.03 18.37 -5.81
N PRO A 240 6.55 19.56 -6.19
CA PRO A 240 7.44 20.34 -5.32
C PRO A 240 6.82 20.79 -4.00
N GLU A 241 5.51 21.06 -3.97
CA GLU A 241 4.81 21.45 -2.74
C GLU A 241 4.72 20.27 -1.76
N LYS A 242 4.39 19.07 -2.27
CA LYS A 242 4.38 17.84 -1.43
C LYS A 242 5.78 17.49 -0.90
N GLN A 243 6.82 17.69 -1.69
CA GLN A 243 8.21 17.46 -1.25
C GLN A 243 8.59 18.32 -0.04
N ILE A 244 8.09 19.57 0.03
CA ILE A 244 8.27 20.43 1.20
C ILE A 244 7.58 19.83 2.43
N ILE A 245 6.39 19.27 2.25
CA ILE A 245 5.61 18.66 3.34
C ILE A 245 6.30 17.38 3.82
N PHE A 246 6.74 16.49 2.92
CA PHE A 246 7.49 15.28 3.28
C PHE A 246 8.72 15.60 4.13
N LYS A 247 9.48 16.64 3.71
CA LYS A 247 10.65 17.10 4.44
C LYS A 247 10.30 17.59 5.83
N LYS A 248 9.19 18.34 6.00
CA LYS A 248 8.72 18.81 7.31
C LYS A 248 8.29 17.63 8.20
N VAL A 249 7.44 16.72 7.69
CA VAL A 249 6.96 15.57 8.46
C VAL A 249 8.11 14.68 8.92
N ILE A 250 8.98 14.24 8.01
CA ILE A 250 10.13 13.39 8.34
C ILE A 250 11.12 14.16 9.23
N GLY A 251 11.33 15.45 8.97
CA GLY A 251 12.19 16.30 9.80
C GLY A 251 11.71 16.42 11.24
N ARG A 252 10.37 16.47 11.46
CA ARG A 252 9.76 16.47 12.80
C ARG A 252 9.99 15.14 13.53
N ILE A 253 9.80 14.02 12.83
CA ILE A 253 10.05 12.69 13.40
C ILE A 253 11.52 12.56 13.79
N LYS A 254 12.45 12.95 12.90
CA LYS A 254 13.91 12.91 13.17
C LYS A 254 14.36 13.84 14.28
N ALA A 255 13.76 15.02 14.40
CA ALA A 255 14.04 15.93 15.52
C ALA A 255 13.66 15.28 16.86
N TYR A 256 12.50 14.63 16.91
CA TYR A 256 12.07 13.87 18.08
C TYR A 256 13.00 12.69 18.39
N GLU A 257 13.46 11.95 17.36
CA GLU A 257 14.45 10.87 17.50
C GLU A 257 15.74 11.36 18.16
N GLN A 258 16.26 12.51 17.71
CA GLN A 258 17.49 13.12 18.24
C GLN A 258 17.31 13.55 19.69
N GLU A 259 16.20 14.22 20.01
CA GLU A 259 15.89 14.71 21.36
C GLU A 259 15.78 13.56 22.37
N HIS A 260 15.19 12.43 21.95
CA HIS A 260 14.92 11.30 22.84
C HIS A 260 15.90 10.14 22.70
N SER A 261 16.91 10.25 21.81
CA SER A 261 17.91 9.20 21.52
C SER A 261 17.27 7.85 21.16
N ILE A 262 16.24 7.86 20.31
CA ILE A 262 15.51 6.68 19.82
C ILE A 262 15.43 6.72 18.30
N GLN A 263 15.20 5.57 17.66
CA GLN A 263 14.89 5.47 16.23
C GLN A 263 13.39 5.18 16.06
N LEU A 264 12.70 5.95 15.26
CA LEU A 264 11.28 5.79 14.96
C LEU A 264 11.05 5.42 13.50
N ILE A 265 11.49 6.27 12.56
CA ILE A 265 11.28 6.07 11.13
C ILE A 265 12.47 5.36 10.49
N ASP A 266 12.21 4.34 9.67
CA ASP A 266 13.23 3.68 8.86
C ASP A 266 13.21 4.18 7.42
N GLY A 267 12.04 4.49 6.85
CA GLY A 267 11.95 4.82 5.44
C GLY A 267 10.73 5.63 5.02
N PHE A 268 10.81 6.05 3.77
CA PHE A 268 9.74 6.68 3.02
C PHE A 268 9.33 5.76 1.88
N GLY A 269 8.04 5.39 1.84
CA GLY A 269 7.42 4.66 0.75
C GLY A 269 6.98 5.63 -0.32
N MET A 270 7.51 5.45 -1.52
CA MET A 270 7.11 6.16 -2.71
C MET A 270 6.07 5.32 -3.43
N GLN A 271 4.80 5.76 -3.46
CA GLN A 271 3.75 5.00 -4.15
C GLN A 271 4.06 4.89 -5.64
N CYS A 272 4.54 5.97 -6.24
CA CYS A 272 4.89 6.04 -7.65
C CYS A 272 3.71 5.68 -8.57
N HIS A 273 2.52 6.19 -8.27
CA HIS A 273 1.39 6.20 -9.18
C HIS A 273 1.62 7.29 -10.24
N PHE A 274 1.98 6.89 -11.44
CA PHE A 274 2.16 7.82 -12.55
C PHE A 274 0.87 8.01 -13.34
N TRP A 275 0.56 9.25 -13.67
CA TRP A 275 -0.65 9.59 -14.45
C TRP A 275 -0.51 9.38 -15.95
N GLY A 276 0.69 9.05 -16.44
CA GLY A 276 0.97 8.97 -17.87
C GLY A 276 0.94 10.35 -18.53
N SER A 277 1.37 11.41 -17.81
CA SER A 277 1.37 12.77 -18.31
C SER A 277 2.66 13.11 -19.08
N GLU A 278 2.58 14.11 -19.99
CA GLU A 278 3.75 14.56 -20.78
C GLU A 278 4.88 15.12 -19.90
N ASN A 279 4.57 15.54 -18.69
CA ASN A 279 5.52 16.11 -17.75
C ASN A 279 6.32 15.02 -17.00
N GLU A 280 5.85 13.78 -16.96
CA GLU A 280 6.50 12.67 -16.25
C GLU A 280 7.64 12.06 -17.07
N THR A 281 8.58 12.94 -17.44
CA THR A 281 9.78 12.60 -18.21
C THR A 281 10.84 11.92 -17.35
N ARG A 282 11.88 11.38 -17.99
CA ARG A 282 13.06 10.86 -17.27
C ARG A 282 13.66 11.92 -16.33
N ALA A 283 13.77 13.17 -16.79
CA ALA A 283 14.31 14.27 -15.96
C ALA A 283 13.44 14.53 -14.73
N TYR A 284 12.11 14.49 -14.88
CA TYR A 284 11.18 14.56 -13.75
C TYR A 284 11.41 13.44 -12.73
N MET A 285 11.58 12.20 -13.21
CA MET A 285 11.86 11.05 -12.32
C MET A 285 13.20 11.21 -11.58
N GLU A 286 14.24 11.66 -12.27
CA GLU A 286 15.56 11.89 -11.66
C GLU A 286 15.48 12.99 -10.59
N GLU A 287 14.78 14.09 -10.87
CA GLU A 287 14.55 15.17 -9.89
C GLU A 287 13.74 14.70 -8.68
N MET A 288 12.67 13.94 -8.92
CA MET A 288 11.86 13.32 -7.86
C MET A 288 12.72 12.49 -6.89
N PHE A 289 13.57 11.61 -7.43
CA PHE A 289 14.48 10.81 -6.59
C PHE A 289 15.51 11.67 -5.85
N ASP A 290 16.04 12.69 -6.50
CA ASP A 290 17.00 13.62 -5.85
C ASP A 290 16.36 14.37 -4.68
N HIS A 291 15.08 14.73 -4.78
CA HIS A 291 14.33 15.31 -3.66
C HIS A 291 14.07 14.28 -2.55
N CYS A 292 13.61 13.09 -2.88
CA CYS A 292 13.33 12.05 -1.89
C CYS A 292 14.60 11.58 -1.15
N LYS A 293 15.73 11.45 -1.84
CA LYS A 293 17.02 11.12 -1.17
C LYS A 293 17.43 12.14 -0.10
N ARG A 294 17.10 13.42 -0.28
CA ARG A 294 17.37 14.44 0.73
C ARG A 294 16.57 14.31 2.02
N LEU A 295 15.54 13.45 2.04
CA LEU A 295 14.83 13.09 3.28
C LEU A 295 15.74 12.31 4.25
N GLY A 296 16.78 11.65 3.72
CA GLY A 296 17.80 10.95 4.51
C GLY A 296 17.26 9.72 5.25
N VAL A 297 16.28 9.03 4.68
CA VAL A 297 15.71 7.75 5.11
C VAL A 297 15.78 6.74 3.96
N GLU A 298 15.54 5.45 4.25
CA GLU A 298 15.44 4.44 3.19
C GLU A 298 14.29 4.76 2.24
N LEU A 299 14.49 4.58 0.93
CA LEU A 299 13.44 4.73 -0.06
C LEU A 299 13.02 3.35 -0.59
N GLN A 300 11.72 3.12 -0.68
CA GLN A 300 11.15 1.94 -1.33
C GLN A 300 10.02 2.38 -2.28
N ILE A 301 9.88 1.71 -3.42
CA ILE A 301 8.72 1.88 -4.28
C ILE A 301 7.64 0.89 -3.81
N THR A 302 6.46 1.40 -3.50
CA THR A 302 5.43 0.66 -2.76
C THR A 302 4.20 0.31 -3.57
N GLU A 303 3.87 1.08 -4.64
CA GLU A 303 2.57 0.95 -5.32
C GLU A 303 2.65 1.28 -6.83
N PHE A 304 3.77 1.00 -7.47
CA PHE A 304 4.01 1.43 -8.85
C PHE A 304 2.97 0.94 -9.84
N ASP A 305 2.39 1.88 -10.54
CA ASP A 305 1.60 1.71 -11.75
C ASP A 305 1.69 2.95 -12.64
N VAL A 306 1.19 2.87 -13.87
CA VAL A 306 1.19 3.99 -14.82
C VAL A 306 -0.14 4.05 -15.54
N SER A 307 -0.92 5.09 -15.27
CA SER A 307 -2.16 5.39 -15.99
C SER A 307 -1.88 5.77 -17.47
N ASN A 308 -2.88 5.67 -18.33
CA ASN A 308 -2.78 6.06 -19.73
C ASN A 308 -3.49 7.39 -20.05
N HIS A 309 -3.50 8.30 -19.09
CA HIS A 309 -4.26 9.55 -19.16
C HIS A 309 -4.01 10.40 -20.42
N SER A 310 -2.78 10.41 -20.94
CA SER A 310 -2.44 11.17 -22.16
C SER A 310 -2.40 10.28 -23.41
N THR A 311 -1.36 9.46 -23.52
CA THR A 311 -1.19 8.55 -24.65
C THR A 311 -0.46 7.28 -24.25
N LYS A 312 -0.74 6.18 -24.97
CA LYS A 312 -0.02 4.92 -24.76
C LYS A 312 1.50 5.06 -24.96
N MET A 313 1.93 5.94 -25.86
CA MET A 313 3.36 6.19 -26.11
C MET A 313 4.05 6.81 -24.87
N ILE A 314 3.39 7.74 -24.17
CA ILE A 314 3.91 8.34 -22.94
C ILE A 314 3.94 7.31 -21.83
N GLN A 315 2.86 6.57 -21.65
CA GLN A 315 2.79 5.46 -20.69
C GLN A 315 3.94 4.45 -20.90
N GLU A 316 4.16 3.99 -22.13
CA GLU A 316 5.26 3.07 -22.47
C GLU A 316 6.65 3.70 -22.25
N SER A 317 6.80 5.00 -22.48
CA SER A 317 8.05 5.72 -22.18
C SER A 317 8.38 5.70 -20.70
N ILE A 318 7.38 5.93 -19.83
CA ILE A 318 7.52 5.85 -18.37
C ILE A 318 7.91 4.42 -17.96
N PHE A 319 7.13 3.41 -18.39
CA PHE A 319 7.45 2.01 -18.11
C PHE A 319 8.85 1.61 -18.55
N THR A 320 9.34 2.15 -19.66
CA THR A 320 10.64 1.78 -20.22
C THR A 320 11.82 2.42 -19.48
N SER A 321 11.66 3.67 -19.01
CA SER A 321 12.74 4.45 -18.39
C SER A 321 12.83 4.30 -16.89
N PHE A 322 11.71 4.12 -16.21
CA PHE A 322 11.62 4.15 -14.75
C PHE A 322 12.49 3.10 -14.03
N PRO A 323 12.55 1.81 -14.45
CA PRO A 323 13.33 0.81 -13.71
C PRO A 323 14.84 1.12 -13.70
N GLU A 324 15.35 1.75 -14.76
CA GLU A 324 16.74 2.18 -14.81
C GLU A 324 16.99 3.34 -13.84
N VAL A 325 16.11 4.36 -13.85
CA VAL A 325 16.21 5.51 -12.95
C VAL A 325 16.10 5.05 -11.49
N ALA A 326 15.13 4.21 -11.16
CA ALA A 326 14.95 3.67 -9.81
C ALA A 326 16.19 2.89 -9.33
N LYS A 327 16.76 2.03 -10.20
CA LYS A 327 17.97 1.27 -9.90
C LYS A 327 19.19 2.17 -9.68
N GLN A 328 19.39 3.19 -10.53
CA GLN A 328 20.48 4.17 -10.40
C GLN A 328 20.39 4.97 -9.09
N ASN A 329 19.18 5.13 -8.57
CA ASN A 329 18.91 5.81 -7.30
C ASN A 329 18.93 4.89 -6.07
N GLY A 330 19.37 3.64 -6.23
CA GLY A 330 19.62 2.71 -5.12
C GLY A 330 18.36 2.04 -4.58
N ILE A 331 17.26 2.04 -5.32
CA ILE A 331 16.06 1.29 -4.92
C ILE A 331 16.36 -0.21 -4.94
N GLU A 332 16.07 -0.88 -3.83
CA GLU A 332 16.20 -2.33 -3.69
C GLU A 332 14.85 -3.04 -3.55
N VAL A 333 13.82 -2.36 -3.05
CA VAL A 333 12.46 -2.88 -2.88
C VAL A 333 11.55 -2.16 -3.83
N PHE A 334 10.93 -2.92 -4.73
CA PHE A 334 10.03 -2.42 -5.76
C PHE A 334 8.73 -3.22 -5.77
N THR A 335 7.62 -2.56 -5.54
CA THR A 335 6.30 -3.18 -5.50
C THR A 335 5.40 -2.53 -6.56
N THR A 336 4.77 -3.35 -7.42
CA THR A 336 3.71 -2.91 -8.33
C THR A 336 2.36 -2.91 -7.62
N TRP A 337 1.41 -2.08 -8.07
CA TRP A 337 0.06 -2.07 -7.50
C TRP A 337 -0.92 -2.80 -8.41
N GLY A 338 -1.16 -4.06 -8.06
CA GLY A 338 -1.93 -5.01 -8.87
C GLY A 338 -1.05 -5.98 -9.68
N LEU A 339 -1.51 -7.23 -9.78
CA LEU A 339 -0.77 -8.32 -10.43
C LEU A 339 -0.80 -8.23 -11.95
N ASN A 340 -1.88 -7.72 -12.54
CA ASN A 340 -2.09 -7.59 -13.97
C ASN A 340 -3.18 -6.54 -14.28
N ASP A 341 -3.35 -6.22 -15.54
CA ASP A 341 -4.31 -5.20 -15.99
C ASP A 341 -5.79 -5.53 -15.68
N ILE A 342 -6.13 -6.79 -15.45
CA ILE A 342 -7.51 -7.20 -15.13
C ILE A 342 -7.87 -6.79 -13.70
N VAL A 343 -6.96 -7.04 -12.74
CA VAL A 343 -7.19 -6.83 -11.31
C VAL A 343 -6.58 -5.52 -10.78
N SER A 344 -6.02 -4.69 -11.65
CA SER A 344 -5.56 -3.35 -11.29
C SER A 344 -6.74 -2.46 -10.91
N TRP A 345 -6.56 -1.59 -9.92
CA TRP A 345 -7.55 -0.57 -9.56
C TRP A 345 -7.79 0.46 -10.68
N LEU A 346 -6.81 0.62 -11.58
CA LEU A 346 -6.88 1.44 -12.81
C LEU A 346 -7.47 0.59 -13.96
N HIS A 347 -8.73 0.18 -13.80
CA HIS A 347 -9.39 -0.70 -14.76
C HIS A 347 -9.41 -0.12 -16.18
N GLY A 348 -8.93 -0.91 -17.14
CA GLY A 348 -8.94 -0.53 -18.56
C GLY A 348 -7.79 0.39 -19.00
N GLU A 349 -6.90 0.79 -18.09
CA GLU A 349 -5.80 1.70 -18.40
C GLU A 349 -4.48 1.00 -18.75
N GLU A 350 -4.47 -0.33 -18.76
CA GLU A 350 -3.26 -1.13 -19.02
C GLU A 350 -2.08 -0.76 -18.10
N ALA A 351 -2.37 -0.47 -16.83
CA ALA A 351 -1.48 0.21 -15.90
C ALA A 351 -0.40 -0.66 -15.25
N SER A 352 -0.45 -2.00 -15.45
CA SER A 352 0.44 -2.97 -14.82
C SER A 352 1.56 -3.45 -15.73
N LEU A 353 2.52 -4.21 -15.18
CA LEU A 353 3.59 -4.86 -15.95
C LEU A 353 3.14 -6.12 -16.70
N VAL A 354 1.97 -6.64 -16.34
CA VAL A 354 1.35 -7.85 -16.92
C VAL A 354 0.03 -7.45 -17.56
N ASP A 355 -0.17 -7.86 -18.81
CA ASP A 355 -1.33 -7.47 -19.60
C ASP A 355 -2.64 -8.22 -19.20
N SER A 356 -3.74 -7.91 -19.88
CA SER A 356 -5.04 -8.55 -19.66
C SER A 356 -5.09 -10.02 -20.11
N ASN A 357 -4.11 -10.54 -20.82
CA ASN A 357 -3.91 -11.96 -21.10
C ASN A 357 -3.04 -12.66 -20.07
N CYS A 358 -2.64 -11.91 -19.02
CA CYS A 358 -1.67 -12.33 -18.01
C CYS A 358 -0.29 -12.69 -18.60
N ASP A 359 0.09 -12.05 -19.72
CA ASP A 359 1.42 -12.13 -20.31
C ASP A 359 2.28 -10.91 -19.87
N LEU A 360 3.57 -11.14 -19.73
CA LEU A 360 4.51 -10.04 -19.42
C LEU A 360 4.56 -9.07 -20.61
N LYS A 361 4.35 -7.79 -20.33
CA LYS A 361 4.60 -6.74 -21.32
C LYS A 361 6.10 -6.66 -21.67
N SER A 362 6.43 -6.18 -22.84
CA SER A 362 7.82 -6.19 -23.37
C SER A 362 8.87 -5.55 -22.47
N PHE A 363 8.48 -4.58 -21.66
CA PHE A 363 9.34 -3.88 -20.71
C PHE A 363 9.41 -4.55 -19.33
N ALA A 364 8.51 -5.49 -19.01
CA ALA A 364 8.41 -6.06 -17.66
C ALA A 364 9.68 -6.76 -17.19
N MET A 365 10.40 -7.42 -18.09
CA MET A 365 11.65 -8.09 -17.75
C MET A 365 12.74 -7.15 -17.19
N LYS A 366 12.74 -5.87 -17.58
CA LYS A 366 13.67 -4.87 -17.02
C LYS A 366 13.47 -4.68 -15.52
N TYR A 367 12.21 -4.71 -15.04
CA TYR A 367 11.87 -4.62 -13.62
C TYR A 367 12.28 -5.88 -12.87
N ILE A 368 11.95 -7.04 -13.44
CA ILE A 368 12.28 -8.34 -12.85
C ILE A 368 13.80 -8.48 -12.69
N GLU A 369 14.58 -8.22 -13.73
CA GLU A 369 16.04 -8.27 -13.71
C GLU A 369 16.66 -7.23 -12.76
N ALA A 370 16.02 -6.08 -12.60
CA ALA A 370 16.50 -5.04 -11.70
C ALA A 370 16.26 -5.38 -10.23
N PHE A 371 15.09 -5.94 -9.89
CA PHE A 371 14.58 -5.95 -8.53
C PHE A 371 14.23 -7.34 -7.97
N SER A 372 13.97 -8.39 -8.78
CA SER A 372 13.63 -9.71 -8.25
C SER A 372 14.84 -10.45 -7.70
N GLY A 373 14.77 -10.76 -6.42
CA GLY A 373 15.75 -11.60 -5.75
C GLY A 373 15.58 -13.09 -6.09
N LYS A 374 14.36 -13.56 -6.37
CA LYS A 374 14.08 -14.94 -6.84
C LYS A 374 14.73 -15.18 -8.20
N TYR A 375 14.51 -14.29 -9.16
CA TYR A 375 15.06 -14.39 -10.50
C TYR A 375 16.60 -14.38 -10.50
N ASP A 376 17.23 -13.53 -9.68
CA ASP A 376 18.70 -13.53 -9.52
C ASP A 376 19.22 -14.86 -8.96
N ARG A 377 18.47 -15.53 -8.07
CA ARG A 377 18.86 -16.85 -7.53
C ARG A 377 18.75 -17.98 -8.54
N GLU A 378 17.66 -17.99 -9.33
CA GLU A 378 17.47 -18.98 -10.40
C GLU A 378 18.57 -18.90 -11.45
N LYS A 379 18.88 -17.68 -11.95
CA LYS A 379 19.99 -17.47 -12.92
C LYS A 379 21.36 -17.92 -12.43
N ARG A 380 21.61 -17.94 -11.11
CA ARG A 380 22.90 -18.40 -10.55
C ARG A 380 22.93 -19.92 -10.36
N ALA A 381 21.79 -20.57 -10.43
CA ALA A 381 21.66 -22.03 -10.28
C ALA A 381 21.70 -22.76 -11.63
N GLU A 382 21.46 -22.06 -12.75
CA GLU A 382 21.68 -22.50 -14.12
C GLU A 382 23.16 -22.34 -14.52
#